data_8fb8915e59fed3c4661ff51eef74fb8f
#
_entry.id   8fb8915e59fed3c4661ff51eef74fb8f
#
_cell.length_a   1.000
_cell.length_b   1.000
_cell.length_c   1.000
_cell.angle_alpha   90.00
_cell.angle_beta   90.00
_cell.angle_gamma   90.00
#
_symmetry.space_group_name_H-M   'P 1'
#
loop_
_entity.id
_entity.type
_entity.pdbx_description
1 polymer ?
#
loop_
_entity_poly.entity_id
_entity_poly.type
_entity_poly.pdbx_seq_one_letter_code
_entity_poly.pdbx_strand_id
1 'polypeptide(L)'
;MLRFARPLYPLALALTKNNPEQGHHQLIQALKTVDRLHRQGSGWVMEQVEQAFTHRDSRLNQTCWGLNFPNVLGLSAGCDKEGEAAALWPALGFGFAELGAVTQHPQPGNPQPRLFRLPQDQAVINRLGANNRGAEVMAKTLQATWDYYPRTIPIGINLCKSKITPLDQAADDYGFSFQTLAPLADYFVVNVSSPNTPGLRSLQESDELARIFAGLQAVNTDHKPLLVKISPDLSWEAIAVIIELVKTHHLAGIVATNTSTQRQGLKTQILPQTGNPVTAEAGGLSGQPIRARSTEVIRYIYQQTQGEIPIIGVGGIFTAEDAWEKITAGASLLQLYTGWIYGGPWVVRAILQGLGPVSYTHLRAHETKAN
;
A
#
# COMPACT_ATOMS: atom_id res chain seq x y z
N MET A 1 -27.29 8.09 -6.75
CA MET A 1 -27.58 7.11 -5.69
C MET A 1 -26.38 6.82 -4.78
N LEU A 2 -25.21 6.44 -5.30
CA LEU A 2 -24.05 6.06 -4.48
C LEU A 2 -23.58 7.15 -3.50
N ARG A 3 -23.68 8.44 -3.85
CA ARG A 3 -23.31 9.54 -2.93
C ARG A 3 -24.16 9.59 -1.66
N PHE A 4 -25.41 9.15 -1.72
CA PHE A 4 -26.36 9.12 -0.58
C PHE A 4 -26.18 7.88 0.31
N ALA A 5 -25.38 6.89 -0.10
CA ALA A 5 -25.13 5.68 0.67
C ALA A 5 -24.05 5.86 1.77
N ARG A 6 -23.34 7.00 1.80
CA ARG A 6 -22.28 7.28 2.79
C ARG A 6 -22.74 7.11 4.25
N PRO A 7 -23.94 7.58 4.66
CA PRO A 7 -24.41 7.40 6.05
C PRO A 7 -24.62 5.93 6.45
N LEU A 8 -24.82 5.02 5.48
CA LEU A 8 -25.03 3.60 5.72
C LEU A 8 -23.72 2.81 5.88
N TYR A 9 -22.58 3.40 5.52
CA TYR A 9 -21.28 2.71 5.56
C TYR A 9 -20.85 2.27 6.98
N PRO A 10 -21.04 3.06 8.05
CA PRO A 10 -20.78 2.60 9.41
C PRO A 10 -21.58 1.35 9.81
N LEU A 11 -22.82 1.23 9.32
CA LEU A 11 -23.65 0.03 9.55
C LEU A 11 -23.05 -1.18 8.82
N ALA A 12 -22.61 -1.03 7.57
CA ALA A 12 -21.93 -2.10 6.83
C ALA A 12 -20.65 -2.57 7.54
N LEU A 13 -19.87 -1.64 8.10
CA LEU A 13 -18.71 -1.97 8.94
C LEU A 13 -19.12 -2.71 10.21
N ALA A 14 -20.23 -2.33 10.86
CA ALA A 14 -20.72 -2.98 12.05
C ALA A 14 -21.18 -4.43 11.79
N LEU A 15 -21.79 -4.71 10.64
CA LEU A 15 -22.19 -6.06 10.24
C LEU A 15 -21.01 -7.03 10.06
N THR A 16 -19.84 -6.52 9.69
CA THR A 16 -18.62 -7.32 9.55
C THR A 16 -17.66 -7.17 10.74
N LYS A 17 -18.17 -6.70 11.90
CA LYS A 17 -17.38 -6.42 13.11
C LYS A 17 -16.58 -7.65 13.60
N ASN A 18 -17.23 -8.81 13.59
CA ASN A 18 -16.65 -10.04 14.11
C ASN A 18 -15.72 -10.76 13.10
N ASN A 19 -15.87 -10.46 11.81
CA ASN A 19 -15.02 -11.02 10.75
C ASN A 19 -14.67 -9.92 9.72
N PRO A 20 -13.68 -9.05 10.02
CA PRO A 20 -13.25 -8.01 9.10
C PRO A 20 -12.68 -8.52 7.78
N GLU A 21 -12.08 -9.71 7.77
CA GLU A 21 -11.54 -10.34 6.56
C GLU A 21 -12.65 -10.74 5.59
N GLN A 22 -13.80 -11.20 6.10
CA GLN A 22 -14.99 -11.43 5.29
C GLN A 22 -15.52 -10.15 4.65
N GLY A 23 -15.54 -9.04 5.40
CA GLY A 23 -15.91 -7.73 4.87
C GLY A 23 -15.01 -7.27 3.73
N HIS A 24 -13.70 -7.49 3.87
CA HIS A 24 -12.74 -7.25 2.80
C HIS A 24 -13.01 -8.12 1.56
N HIS A 25 -13.24 -9.41 1.76
CA HIS A 25 -13.59 -10.32 0.66
C HIS A 25 -14.86 -9.89 -0.06
N GLN A 26 -15.90 -9.49 0.68
CA GLN A 26 -17.15 -8.98 0.10
C GLN A 26 -16.92 -7.72 -0.75
N LEU A 27 -16.03 -6.81 -0.33
CA LEU A 27 -15.66 -5.63 -1.11
C LEU A 27 -15.03 -6.05 -2.46
N ILE A 28 -14.04 -6.93 -2.45
CA ILE A 28 -13.40 -7.40 -3.69
C ILE A 28 -14.43 -8.09 -4.60
N GLN A 29 -15.33 -8.90 -4.06
CA GLN A 29 -16.40 -9.54 -4.85
C GLN A 29 -17.40 -8.52 -5.44
N ALA A 30 -17.72 -7.45 -4.70
CA ALA A 30 -18.55 -6.37 -5.22
C ALA A 30 -17.86 -5.65 -6.39
N LEU A 31 -16.56 -5.35 -6.27
CA LEU A 31 -15.77 -4.77 -7.36
C LEU A 31 -15.73 -5.70 -8.57
N LYS A 32 -15.47 -6.98 -8.39
CA LYS A 32 -15.52 -7.97 -9.49
C LYS A 32 -16.91 -8.05 -10.16
N THR A 33 -17.96 -7.79 -9.41
CA THR A 33 -19.32 -7.74 -9.97
C THR A 33 -19.50 -6.50 -10.85
N VAL A 34 -18.98 -5.34 -10.42
CA VAL A 34 -18.95 -4.12 -11.24
C VAL A 34 -18.16 -4.35 -12.53
N ASP A 35 -16.97 -4.95 -12.44
CA ASP A 35 -16.14 -5.31 -13.61
C ASP A 35 -16.93 -6.22 -14.59
N ARG A 36 -17.55 -7.28 -14.09
CA ARG A 36 -18.34 -8.21 -14.90
C ARG A 36 -19.46 -7.50 -15.62
N LEU A 37 -20.24 -6.67 -14.94
CA LEU A 37 -21.32 -5.91 -15.53
C LEU A 37 -20.81 -4.96 -16.63
N HIS A 38 -19.69 -4.30 -16.39
CA HIS A 38 -19.05 -3.43 -17.38
C HIS A 38 -18.66 -4.23 -18.64
N ARG A 39 -17.97 -5.37 -18.48
CA ARG A 39 -17.58 -6.26 -19.60
C ARG A 39 -18.79 -6.82 -20.38
N GLN A 40 -19.95 -6.93 -19.73
CA GLN A 40 -21.21 -7.35 -20.37
C GLN A 40 -21.97 -6.20 -21.07
N GLY A 41 -21.34 -5.03 -21.23
CA GLY A 41 -21.92 -3.88 -21.93
C GLY A 41 -22.66 -2.88 -21.04
N SER A 42 -22.67 -3.07 -19.72
CA SER A 42 -23.27 -2.12 -18.77
C SER A 42 -22.28 -1.00 -18.39
N GLY A 43 -21.75 -0.27 -19.37
CA GLY A 43 -20.75 0.79 -19.17
C GLY A 43 -21.18 1.88 -18.20
N TRP A 44 -22.49 2.17 -18.14
CA TRP A 44 -23.05 3.15 -17.22
C TRP A 44 -22.77 2.86 -15.73
N VAL A 45 -22.56 1.58 -15.35
CA VAL A 45 -22.23 1.22 -13.97
C VAL A 45 -20.88 1.80 -13.57
N MET A 46 -19.86 1.66 -14.41
CA MET A 46 -18.53 2.21 -14.19
C MET A 46 -18.58 3.74 -14.13
N GLU A 47 -19.31 4.38 -15.05
CA GLU A 47 -19.48 5.84 -15.05
C GLU A 47 -20.11 6.35 -13.75
N GLN A 48 -21.11 5.63 -13.21
CA GLN A 48 -21.72 5.99 -11.92
C GLN A 48 -20.72 5.87 -10.75
N VAL A 49 -19.86 4.85 -10.75
CA VAL A 49 -18.80 4.69 -9.75
C VAL A 49 -17.80 5.85 -9.87
N GLU A 50 -17.29 6.14 -11.05
CA GLU A 50 -16.38 7.26 -11.30
C GLU A 50 -16.97 8.60 -10.85
N GLN A 51 -18.18 8.92 -11.28
CA GLN A 51 -18.86 10.17 -10.90
C GLN A 51 -19.04 10.31 -9.39
N ALA A 52 -19.26 9.18 -8.67
CA ALA A 52 -19.45 9.20 -7.23
C ALA A 52 -18.14 9.41 -6.45
N PHE A 53 -17.04 8.81 -6.90
CA PHE A 53 -15.85 8.65 -6.07
C PHE A 53 -14.62 9.39 -6.58
N THR A 54 -14.54 9.79 -7.86
CA THR A 54 -13.38 10.51 -8.37
C THR A 54 -13.45 12.02 -8.07
N HIS A 55 -12.27 12.62 -7.93
CA HIS A 55 -12.05 14.07 -7.97
C HIS A 55 -10.86 14.32 -8.88
N ARG A 56 -11.07 15.09 -9.95
CA ARG A 56 -10.04 15.44 -10.92
C ARG A 56 -9.61 16.88 -10.71
N ASP A 57 -8.36 17.09 -10.38
CA ASP A 57 -7.73 18.40 -10.22
C ASP A 57 -6.28 18.28 -10.70
N SER A 58 -5.95 18.94 -11.80
CA SER A 58 -4.61 18.89 -12.40
C SER A 58 -3.50 19.42 -11.49
N ARG A 59 -3.84 20.19 -10.46
CA ARG A 59 -2.89 20.66 -9.45
C ARG A 59 -2.36 19.53 -8.57
N LEU A 60 -3.07 18.39 -8.52
CA LEU A 60 -2.70 17.19 -7.76
C LEU A 60 -1.93 16.16 -8.61
N ASN A 61 -1.74 16.44 -9.90
CA ASN A 61 -0.93 15.59 -10.75
C ASN A 61 0.52 15.61 -10.26
N GLN A 62 1.16 14.44 -10.29
CA GLN A 62 2.56 14.28 -9.90
C GLN A 62 3.29 13.44 -10.93
N THR A 63 4.55 13.77 -11.21
CA THR A 63 5.44 12.92 -12.01
C THR A 63 6.56 12.40 -11.10
N CYS A 64 6.74 11.10 -11.03
CA CYS A 64 7.83 10.43 -10.33
C CYS A 64 8.34 9.28 -11.20
N TRP A 65 9.66 9.09 -11.28
CA TRP A 65 10.27 7.98 -12.01
C TRP A 65 9.86 7.90 -13.48
N GLY A 66 9.55 9.03 -14.13
CA GLY A 66 8.99 9.06 -15.48
C GLY A 66 7.53 8.60 -15.58
N LEU A 67 6.87 8.25 -14.48
CA LEU A 67 5.47 7.86 -14.43
C LEU A 67 4.57 9.05 -14.06
N ASN A 68 3.42 9.16 -14.74
CA ASN A 68 2.44 10.19 -14.46
C ASN A 68 1.35 9.69 -13.52
N PHE A 69 1.20 10.34 -12.37
CA PHE A 69 0.19 10.08 -11.36
C PHE A 69 -0.90 11.15 -11.45
N PRO A 70 -2.15 10.80 -11.81
CA PRO A 70 -3.24 11.79 -11.94
C PRO A 70 -3.64 12.43 -10.60
N ASN A 71 -3.19 11.88 -9.49
CA ASN A 71 -3.20 12.50 -8.16
C ASN A 71 -2.25 11.74 -7.21
N VAL A 72 -1.97 12.33 -6.07
CA VAL A 72 -0.97 11.85 -5.10
C VAL A 72 -1.43 10.69 -4.22
N LEU A 73 -2.72 10.29 -4.24
CA LEU A 73 -3.25 9.25 -3.37
C LEU A 73 -3.31 7.90 -4.06
N GLY A 74 -2.64 6.91 -3.48
CA GLY A 74 -2.64 5.53 -3.93
C GLY A 74 -3.29 4.55 -2.95
N LEU A 75 -3.64 3.38 -3.49
CA LEU A 75 -4.01 2.22 -2.69
C LEU A 75 -2.75 1.55 -2.15
N SER A 76 -2.72 1.27 -0.85
CA SER A 76 -1.60 0.52 -0.24
C SER A 76 -1.75 -0.98 -0.46
N ALA A 77 -0.61 -1.68 -0.56
CA ALA A 77 -0.55 -3.13 -0.58
C ALA A 77 -1.32 -3.80 0.57
N GLY A 78 -1.85 -4.99 0.31
CA GLY A 78 -2.68 -5.78 1.23
C GLY A 78 -4.17 -5.64 0.98
N CYS A 79 -4.59 -4.63 0.21
CA CYS A 79 -6.00 -4.41 -0.13
C CYS A 79 -6.43 -5.26 -1.34
N ASP A 80 -5.65 -5.26 -2.40
CA ASP A 80 -5.87 -6.11 -3.59
C ASP A 80 -4.65 -7.02 -3.78
N LYS A 81 -4.68 -8.18 -3.14
CA LYS A 81 -3.52 -9.07 -3.09
C LYS A 81 -3.29 -9.85 -4.37
N GLU A 82 -4.34 -10.02 -5.14
CA GLU A 82 -4.35 -10.85 -6.35
C GLU A 82 -4.48 -10.02 -7.63
N GLY A 83 -4.63 -8.70 -7.52
CA GLY A 83 -4.90 -7.81 -8.65
C GLY A 83 -6.30 -7.98 -9.26
N GLU A 84 -7.25 -8.57 -8.51
CA GLU A 84 -8.58 -8.91 -9.01
C GLU A 84 -9.47 -7.67 -9.27
N ALA A 85 -9.14 -6.52 -8.70
CA ALA A 85 -9.84 -5.26 -8.89
C ALA A 85 -8.95 -4.17 -9.52
N ALA A 86 -7.82 -4.54 -10.12
CA ALA A 86 -6.79 -3.61 -10.59
C ALA A 86 -7.33 -2.51 -11.53
N ALA A 87 -8.25 -2.85 -12.44
CA ALA A 87 -8.88 -1.90 -13.35
C ALA A 87 -9.88 -0.94 -12.69
N LEU A 88 -10.33 -1.20 -11.45
CA LEU A 88 -11.38 -0.44 -10.78
C LEU A 88 -10.86 0.62 -9.82
N TRP A 89 -9.60 0.54 -9.39
CA TRP A 89 -9.03 1.52 -8.45
C TRP A 89 -9.05 2.96 -8.97
N PRO A 90 -8.82 3.21 -10.30
CA PRO A 90 -9.00 4.56 -10.87
C PRO A 90 -10.43 5.10 -10.71
N ALA A 91 -11.45 4.25 -10.91
CA ALA A 91 -12.85 4.62 -10.77
C ALA A 91 -13.24 4.96 -9.32
N LEU A 92 -12.47 4.46 -8.34
CA LEU A 92 -12.60 4.80 -6.92
C LEU A 92 -11.77 6.04 -6.51
N GLY A 93 -11.12 6.71 -7.47
CA GLY A 93 -10.43 7.97 -7.30
C GLY A 93 -8.94 7.85 -6.96
N PHE A 94 -8.39 6.64 -6.87
CA PHE A 94 -6.95 6.46 -6.63
C PHE A 94 -6.12 6.89 -7.84
N GLY A 95 -5.02 7.58 -7.60
CA GLY A 95 -4.06 8.00 -8.60
C GLY A 95 -3.03 6.93 -8.94
N PHE A 96 -2.92 5.87 -8.13
CA PHE A 96 -2.10 4.68 -8.36
C PHE A 96 -2.54 3.55 -7.41
N ALA A 97 -2.08 2.33 -7.65
CA ALA A 97 -2.36 1.21 -6.77
C ALA A 97 -1.12 0.32 -6.58
N GLU A 98 -0.82 -0.04 -5.33
CA GLU A 98 0.17 -1.05 -4.96
C GLU A 98 -0.57 -2.35 -4.64
N LEU A 99 -0.43 -3.32 -5.54
CA LEU A 99 -1.06 -4.64 -5.45
C LEU A 99 -0.16 -5.63 -4.69
N GLY A 100 -0.73 -6.69 -4.14
CA GLY A 100 0.02 -7.68 -3.34
C GLY A 100 -0.17 -7.45 -1.82
N ALA A 101 0.72 -7.96 -0.91
CA ALA A 101 2.02 -8.54 -1.25
C ALA A 101 1.87 -9.91 -1.94
N VAL A 102 2.65 -10.11 -2.97
CA VAL A 102 2.75 -11.37 -3.71
C VAL A 102 4.09 -12.07 -3.40
N THR A 103 4.07 -13.38 -3.44
CA THR A 103 5.24 -14.26 -3.24
C THR A 103 5.41 -15.19 -4.45
N GLN A 104 6.59 -15.74 -4.64
CA GLN A 104 6.83 -16.74 -5.69
C GLN A 104 5.83 -17.89 -5.55
N HIS A 105 5.76 -18.49 -4.38
CA HIS A 105 4.88 -19.63 -4.11
C HIS A 105 3.57 -19.18 -3.48
N PRO A 106 2.45 -19.85 -3.80
CA PRO A 106 1.18 -19.61 -3.13
C PRO A 106 1.27 -19.94 -1.64
N GLN A 107 0.61 -19.16 -0.79
CA GLN A 107 0.56 -19.43 0.63
C GLN A 107 -0.76 -19.00 1.27
N PRO A 108 -1.31 -19.81 2.21
CA PRO A 108 -2.60 -19.52 2.84
C PRO A 108 -2.54 -18.38 3.85
N GLY A 109 -1.33 -17.97 4.25
CA GLY A 109 -1.09 -17.05 5.35
C GLY A 109 -1.21 -17.69 6.72
N ASN A 110 -1.36 -16.87 7.75
CA ASN A 110 -1.46 -17.30 9.14
C ASN A 110 -2.90 -17.79 9.48
N PRO A 111 -3.09 -18.60 10.54
CA PRO A 111 -4.41 -19.00 10.99
C PRO A 111 -5.35 -17.85 11.34
N GLN A 112 -6.64 -18.03 11.09
CA GLN A 112 -7.70 -17.10 11.50
C GLN A 112 -8.10 -17.30 12.97
N PRO A 113 -8.58 -16.25 13.67
CA PRO A 113 -8.73 -14.87 13.21
C PRO A 113 -7.38 -14.15 13.12
N ARG A 114 -7.20 -13.35 12.10
CA ARG A 114 -5.91 -12.71 11.77
C ARG A 114 -6.03 -11.23 11.32
N LEU A 115 -7.23 -10.66 11.45
CA LEU A 115 -7.51 -9.25 11.14
C LEU A 115 -8.51 -8.71 12.17
N PHE A 116 -8.13 -7.63 12.86
CA PHE A 116 -8.88 -7.05 13.97
C PHE A 116 -9.03 -5.55 13.78
N ARG A 117 -10.27 -5.05 13.77
CA ARG A 117 -10.55 -3.61 13.77
C ARG A 117 -10.66 -3.10 15.19
N LEU A 118 -10.02 -1.96 15.47
CA LEU A 118 -10.05 -1.24 16.73
C LEU A 118 -10.73 0.12 16.49
N PRO A 119 -12.08 0.19 16.52
CA PRO A 119 -12.79 1.41 16.14
C PRO A 119 -12.50 2.61 17.03
N GLN A 120 -12.30 2.41 18.34
CA GLN A 120 -11.98 3.49 19.30
C GLN A 120 -10.61 4.13 19.01
N ASP A 121 -9.72 3.39 18.36
CA ASP A 121 -8.36 3.82 18.02
C ASP A 121 -8.23 4.18 16.53
N GLN A 122 -9.30 4.05 15.75
CA GLN A 122 -9.24 4.13 14.28
C GLN A 122 -8.06 3.32 13.72
N ALA A 123 -7.93 2.08 14.18
CA ALA A 123 -6.77 1.24 13.93
C ALA A 123 -7.17 -0.18 13.49
N VAL A 124 -6.18 -0.90 12.95
CA VAL A 124 -6.31 -2.31 12.58
C VAL A 124 -5.06 -3.04 13.07
N ILE A 125 -5.23 -4.20 13.70
CA ILE A 125 -4.16 -5.18 13.90
C ILE A 125 -4.37 -6.29 12.87
N ASN A 126 -3.29 -6.67 12.17
CA ASN A 126 -3.31 -7.78 11.25
C ASN A 126 -2.08 -8.68 11.41
N ARG A 127 -2.31 -9.99 11.21
CA ARG A 127 -1.27 -11.02 11.08
C ARG A 127 -1.54 -11.92 9.87
N LEU A 128 -1.85 -11.29 8.72
CA LEU A 128 -2.30 -12.00 7.52
C LEU A 128 -1.27 -13.02 6.99
N GLY A 129 0.04 -12.70 7.09
CA GLY A 129 1.12 -13.61 6.69
C GLY A 129 1.27 -13.70 5.16
N ALA A 130 1.07 -12.60 4.45
CA ALA A 130 1.20 -12.49 2.99
C ALA A 130 0.43 -13.60 2.24
N ASN A 131 -0.83 -13.85 2.65
CA ASN A 131 -1.69 -14.82 1.98
C ASN A 131 -1.97 -14.39 0.53
N ASN A 132 -1.58 -15.24 -0.42
CA ASN A 132 -1.73 -15.00 -1.86
C ASN A 132 -1.61 -16.31 -2.66
N ARG A 133 -1.98 -16.27 -3.94
CA ARG A 133 -1.97 -17.43 -4.84
C ARG A 133 -0.68 -17.57 -5.66
N GLY A 134 0.34 -16.78 -5.37
CA GLY A 134 1.63 -16.77 -6.05
C GLY A 134 1.70 -15.86 -7.28
N ALA A 135 2.94 -15.52 -7.67
CA ALA A 135 3.22 -14.56 -8.73
C ALA A 135 2.63 -14.98 -10.09
N GLU A 136 2.68 -16.26 -10.44
CA GLU A 136 2.13 -16.75 -11.72
C GLU A 136 0.62 -16.57 -11.82
N VAL A 137 -0.13 -16.78 -10.72
CA VAL A 137 -1.58 -16.59 -10.71
C VAL A 137 -1.93 -15.11 -10.80
N MET A 138 -1.18 -14.26 -10.10
CA MET A 138 -1.34 -12.81 -10.20
C MET A 138 -1.03 -12.32 -11.62
N ALA A 139 0.02 -12.84 -12.26
CA ALA A 139 0.36 -12.51 -13.65
C ALA A 139 -0.79 -12.85 -14.61
N LYS A 140 -1.37 -14.04 -14.50
CA LYS A 140 -2.54 -14.42 -15.32
C LYS A 140 -3.73 -13.49 -15.09
N THR A 141 -3.97 -13.09 -13.82
CA THR A 141 -5.08 -12.17 -13.47
C THR A 141 -4.86 -10.79 -14.09
N LEU A 142 -3.65 -10.24 -13.96
CA LEU A 142 -3.32 -8.93 -14.52
C LEU A 142 -3.28 -8.94 -16.04
N GLN A 143 -2.73 -10.00 -16.68
CA GLN A 143 -2.73 -10.14 -18.13
C GLN A 143 -4.17 -10.09 -18.67
N ALA A 144 -5.07 -10.91 -18.12
CA ALA A 144 -6.48 -10.92 -18.51
C ALA A 144 -7.20 -9.58 -18.26
N THR A 145 -6.71 -8.81 -17.29
CA THR A 145 -7.23 -7.46 -17.02
C THR A 145 -6.74 -6.48 -18.07
N TRP A 146 -5.44 -6.49 -18.39
CA TRP A 146 -4.84 -5.56 -19.35
C TRP A 146 -5.14 -5.90 -20.82
N ASP A 147 -5.52 -7.12 -21.12
CA ASP A 147 -6.06 -7.50 -22.44
C ASP A 147 -7.41 -6.81 -22.73
N TYR A 148 -8.13 -6.41 -21.68
CA TYR A 148 -9.44 -5.77 -21.80
C TYR A 148 -9.39 -4.26 -21.48
N TYR A 149 -8.61 -3.85 -20.47
CA TYR A 149 -8.55 -2.47 -20.01
C TYR A 149 -7.16 -1.84 -20.26
N PRO A 150 -7.09 -0.59 -20.71
CA PRO A 150 -5.84 0.15 -20.65
C PRO A 150 -5.49 0.46 -19.19
N ARG A 151 -4.21 0.48 -18.87
CA ARG A 151 -3.72 1.00 -17.58
C ARG A 151 -3.82 2.53 -17.59
N THR A 152 -4.66 3.09 -16.75
CA THR A 152 -4.93 4.54 -16.67
C THR A 152 -4.26 5.23 -15.50
N ILE A 153 -3.72 4.44 -14.56
CA ILE A 153 -2.91 4.87 -13.42
C ILE A 153 -1.70 3.95 -13.27
N PRO A 154 -0.59 4.40 -12.66
CA PRO A 154 0.53 3.53 -12.34
C PRO A 154 0.14 2.39 -11.40
N ILE A 155 0.61 1.19 -11.73
CA ILE A 155 0.39 -0.04 -10.96
C ILE A 155 1.73 -0.51 -10.41
N GLY A 156 1.82 -0.57 -9.09
CA GLY A 156 2.95 -1.13 -8.37
C GLY A 156 2.66 -2.53 -7.85
N ILE A 157 3.70 -3.35 -7.76
CA ILE A 157 3.62 -4.69 -7.14
C ILE A 157 4.48 -4.72 -5.89
N ASN A 158 3.86 -5.09 -4.77
CA ASN A 158 4.54 -5.34 -3.50
C ASN A 158 5.03 -6.78 -3.47
N LEU A 159 6.34 -6.95 -3.53
CA LEU A 159 7.01 -8.26 -3.51
C LEU A 159 7.34 -8.66 -2.08
N CYS A 160 7.08 -9.91 -1.72
CA CYS A 160 7.43 -10.47 -0.42
C CYS A 160 8.04 -11.86 -0.59
N LYS A 161 8.95 -12.25 0.28
CA LYS A 161 9.52 -13.59 0.29
C LYS A 161 8.46 -14.62 0.68
N SER A 162 8.41 -15.75 -0.03
CA SER A 162 7.59 -16.90 0.34
C SER A 162 7.97 -17.44 1.72
N LYS A 163 6.98 -17.90 2.50
CA LYS A 163 7.24 -18.45 3.84
C LYS A 163 8.11 -19.70 3.80
N ILE A 164 7.93 -20.53 2.75
CA ILE A 164 8.67 -21.79 2.57
C ILE A 164 10.10 -21.59 2.08
N THR A 165 10.42 -20.44 1.45
CA THR A 165 11.76 -20.15 0.95
C THR A 165 12.70 -19.82 2.10
N PRO A 166 13.88 -20.47 2.21
CA PRO A 166 14.92 -20.11 3.16
C PRO A 166 15.38 -18.67 3.02
N LEU A 167 15.96 -18.09 4.08
CA LEU A 167 16.38 -16.68 4.06
C LEU A 167 17.52 -16.42 3.06
N ASP A 168 18.46 -17.33 2.94
CA ASP A 168 19.59 -17.29 2.01
C ASP A 168 19.19 -17.39 0.53
N GLN A 169 17.97 -17.84 0.24
CA GLN A 169 17.37 -17.89 -1.10
C GLN A 169 16.36 -16.76 -1.35
N ALA A 170 16.32 -15.78 -0.47
CA ALA A 170 15.33 -14.68 -0.57
C ALA A 170 15.49 -13.91 -1.89
N ALA A 171 16.70 -13.61 -2.32
CA ALA A 171 16.96 -12.87 -3.56
C ALA A 171 16.36 -13.55 -4.79
N ASP A 172 16.44 -14.88 -4.88
CA ASP A 172 15.88 -15.65 -5.99
C ASP A 172 14.32 -15.64 -5.97
N ASP A 173 13.72 -15.75 -4.78
CA ASP A 173 12.26 -15.69 -4.61
C ASP A 173 11.70 -14.31 -5.04
N TYR A 174 12.36 -13.22 -4.62
CA TYR A 174 12.01 -11.88 -5.08
C TYR A 174 12.24 -11.71 -6.59
N GLY A 175 13.36 -12.21 -7.11
CA GLY A 175 13.74 -12.15 -8.51
C GLY A 175 12.75 -12.86 -9.42
N PHE A 176 12.30 -14.06 -9.03
CA PHE A 176 11.27 -14.81 -9.76
C PHE A 176 9.95 -14.01 -9.83
N SER A 177 9.49 -13.52 -8.68
CA SER A 177 8.24 -12.76 -8.63
C SER A 177 8.32 -11.47 -9.44
N PHE A 178 9.47 -10.78 -9.41
CA PHE A 178 9.74 -9.59 -10.20
C PHE A 178 9.68 -9.89 -11.70
N GLN A 179 10.46 -10.86 -12.18
CA GLN A 179 10.52 -11.22 -13.60
C GLN A 179 9.15 -11.64 -14.15
N THR A 180 8.39 -12.42 -13.37
CA THR A 180 7.05 -12.88 -13.74
C THR A 180 6.07 -11.71 -13.93
N LEU A 181 6.21 -10.63 -13.14
CA LEU A 181 5.26 -9.53 -13.09
C LEU A 181 5.77 -8.24 -13.78
N ALA A 182 7.05 -8.17 -14.17
CA ALA A 182 7.64 -6.98 -14.77
C ALA A 182 6.89 -6.45 -16.01
N PRO A 183 6.38 -7.27 -16.95
CA PRO A 183 5.60 -6.77 -18.08
C PRO A 183 4.25 -6.17 -17.70
N LEU A 184 3.73 -6.50 -16.52
CA LEU A 184 2.35 -6.23 -16.10
C LEU A 184 2.23 -5.08 -15.11
N ALA A 185 3.35 -4.51 -14.66
CA ALA A 185 3.40 -3.44 -13.65
C ALA A 185 4.35 -2.31 -14.06
N ASP A 186 4.21 -1.17 -13.41
CA ASP A 186 4.96 0.05 -13.71
C ASP A 186 6.11 0.27 -12.73
N TYR A 187 5.98 -0.18 -11.47
CA TYR A 187 7.02 -0.12 -10.43
C TYR A 187 6.90 -1.28 -9.43
N PHE A 188 7.93 -1.50 -8.62
CA PHE A 188 7.98 -2.60 -7.67
C PHE A 188 8.42 -2.12 -6.28
N VAL A 189 7.89 -2.78 -5.24
CA VAL A 189 8.20 -2.47 -3.85
C VAL A 189 8.69 -3.73 -3.15
N VAL A 190 9.93 -3.72 -2.70
CA VAL A 190 10.55 -4.79 -1.92
C VAL A 190 10.05 -4.69 -0.47
N ASN A 191 9.25 -5.65 -0.03
CA ASN A 191 8.66 -5.68 1.30
C ASN A 191 9.43 -6.63 2.23
N VAL A 192 10.34 -6.09 2.99
CA VAL A 192 11.14 -6.79 4.02
C VAL A 192 10.69 -6.42 5.44
N SER A 193 9.58 -5.70 5.59
CA SER A 193 9.19 -5.04 6.84
C SER A 193 7.95 -5.64 7.51
N SER A 194 7.31 -6.69 6.94
CA SER A 194 6.14 -7.30 7.55
C SER A 194 6.51 -8.05 8.84
N PRO A 195 5.81 -7.80 9.96
CA PRO A 195 6.03 -8.54 11.21
C PRO A 195 5.37 -9.92 11.18
N ASN A 196 4.66 -10.28 10.12
CA ASN A 196 3.75 -11.42 10.05
C ASN A 196 4.34 -12.65 9.35
N THR A 197 5.57 -12.54 8.85
CA THR A 197 6.33 -13.63 8.25
C THR A 197 7.59 -13.84 9.07
N PRO A 198 7.83 -15.07 9.62
CA PRO A 198 9.01 -15.34 10.42
C PRO A 198 10.32 -14.99 9.69
N GLY A 199 11.23 -14.32 10.38
CA GLY A 199 12.54 -13.93 9.85
C GLY A 199 12.52 -12.84 8.77
N LEU A 200 11.36 -12.38 8.28
CA LEU A 200 11.33 -11.39 7.20
C LEU A 200 11.98 -10.07 7.60
N ARG A 201 11.81 -9.63 8.84
CA ARG A 201 12.40 -8.38 9.34
C ARG A 201 13.92 -8.46 9.50
N SER A 202 14.52 -9.66 9.67
CA SER A 202 15.97 -9.80 9.68
C SER A 202 16.58 -9.53 8.30
N LEU A 203 15.80 -9.65 7.21
CA LEU A 203 16.23 -9.24 5.87
C LEU A 203 16.44 -7.72 5.75
N GLN A 204 16.08 -6.92 6.75
CA GLN A 204 16.43 -5.50 6.82
C GLN A 204 17.88 -5.27 7.33
N GLU A 205 18.58 -6.33 7.74
CA GLU A 205 20.01 -6.30 7.98
C GLU A 205 20.75 -6.00 6.67
N SER A 206 21.83 -5.22 6.75
CA SER A 206 22.48 -4.60 5.58
C SER A 206 22.87 -5.58 4.48
N ASP A 207 23.47 -6.71 4.84
CA ASP A 207 24.01 -7.66 3.88
C ASP A 207 22.94 -8.45 3.13
N GLU A 208 21.87 -8.84 3.82
CA GLU A 208 20.75 -9.54 3.21
C GLU A 208 19.97 -8.62 2.27
N LEU A 209 19.73 -7.38 2.72
CA LEU A 209 19.04 -6.39 1.93
C LEU A 209 19.84 -6.01 0.67
N ALA A 210 21.15 -5.84 0.81
CA ALA A 210 22.05 -5.58 -0.31
C ALA A 210 22.01 -6.71 -1.36
N ARG A 211 22.00 -7.98 -0.92
CA ARG A 211 21.87 -9.15 -1.82
C ARG A 211 20.55 -9.14 -2.59
N ILE A 212 19.43 -8.85 -1.91
CA ILE A 212 18.12 -8.76 -2.57
C ILE A 212 18.12 -7.63 -3.60
N PHE A 213 18.63 -6.45 -3.26
CA PHE A 213 18.66 -5.31 -4.19
C PHE A 213 19.54 -5.58 -5.40
N ALA A 214 20.76 -6.14 -5.18
CA ALA A 214 21.65 -6.51 -6.25
C ALA A 214 21.02 -7.56 -7.18
N GLY A 215 20.40 -8.61 -6.61
CA GLY A 215 19.71 -9.64 -7.38
C GLY A 215 18.55 -9.10 -8.22
N LEU A 216 17.74 -8.21 -7.65
CA LEU A 216 16.65 -7.56 -8.39
C LEU A 216 17.16 -6.64 -9.49
N GLN A 217 18.19 -5.82 -9.23
CA GLN A 217 18.77 -4.95 -10.25
C GLN A 217 19.41 -5.75 -11.40
N ALA A 218 20.00 -6.91 -11.11
CA ALA A 218 20.60 -7.77 -12.14
C ALA A 218 19.55 -8.30 -13.14
N VAL A 219 18.30 -8.49 -12.72
CA VAL A 219 17.19 -8.97 -13.57
C VAL A 219 16.26 -7.86 -14.04
N ASN A 220 16.47 -6.62 -13.61
CA ASN A 220 15.67 -5.44 -13.97
C ASN A 220 16.15 -4.79 -15.26
N THR A 221 16.06 -5.51 -16.37
CA THR A 221 16.54 -5.05 -17.70
C THR A 221 15.75 -3.87 -18.25
N ASP A 222 14.49 -3.73 -17.86
CA ASP A 222 13.60 -2.65 -18.32
C ASP A 222 13.70 -1.40 -17.44
N HIS A 223 14.63 -1.39 -16.47
CA HIS A 223 14.84 -0.28 -15.54
C HIS A 223 13.54 0.16 -14.82
N LYS A 224 12.68 -0.78 -14.44
CA LYS A 224 11.48 -0.50 -13.64
C LYS A 224 11.87 0.12 -12.30
N PRO A 225 11.17 1.16 -11.84
CA PRO A 225 11.42 1.73 -10.52
C PRO A 225 11.29 0.66 -9.42
N LEU A 226 12.35 0.46 -8.64
CA LEU A 226 12.39 -0.43 -7.48
C LEU A 226 12.41 0.43 -6.21
N LEU A 227 11.49 0.17 -5.29
CA LEU A 227 11.40 0.83 -3.99
C LEU A 227 11.57 -0.18 -2.86
N VAL A 228 11.88 0.29 -1.66
CA VAL A 228 11.86 -0.53 -0.44
C VAL A 228 10.81 -0.04 0.54
N LYS A 229 10.04 -0.95 1.16
CA LYS A 229 9.06 -0.62 2.21
C LYS A 229 9.60 -0.96 3.59
N ILE A 230 9.71 0.06 4.43
CA ILE A 230 10.36 -0.04 5.73
C ILE A 230 9.39 -0.08 6.91
N SER A 231 9.85 -0.64 8.04
CA SER A 231 9.11 -0.67 9.29
C SER A 231 9.18 0.68 10.02
N PRO A 232 8.09 1.14 10.68
CA PRO A 232 8.15 2.30 11.55
C PRO A 232 8.93 2.04 12.84
N ASP A 233 9.16 0.76 13.16
CA ASP A 233 9.81 0.34 14.42
C ASP A 233 11.36 0.36 14.33
N LEU A 234 11.92 0.70 13.17
CA LEU A 234 13.37 0.83 12.98
C LEU A 234 13.95 1.98 13.79
N SER A 235 15.18 1.81 14.26
CA SER A 235 15.99 2.91 14.81
C SER A 235 16.40 3.89 13.72
N TRP A 236 16.83 5.08 14.10
CA TRP A 236 17.29 6.09 13.14
C TRP A 236 18.56 5.63 12.41
N GLU A 237 19.44 4.93 13.10
CA GLU A 237 20.66 4.33 12.54
C GLU A 237 20.33 3.27 11.48
N ALA A 238 19.34 2.40 11.76
CA ALA A 238 18.91 1.39 10.81
C ALA A 238 18.27 2.03 9.56
N ILE A 239 17.49 3.11 9.72
CA ILE A 239 16.95 3.85 8.59
C ILE A 239 18.07 4.51 7.77
N ALA A 240 19.10 5.08 8.42
CA ALA A 240 20.26 5.65 7.73
C ALA A 240 21.01 4.61 6.88
N VAL A 241 21.20 3.40 7.41
CA VAL A 241 21.80 2.29 6.66
C VAL A 241 20.96 1.94 5.42
N ILE A 242 19.63 1.86 5.56
CA ILE A 242 18.74 1.58 4.42
C ILE A 242 18.83 2.71 3.37
N ILE A 243 18.89 3.98 3.79
CA ILE A 243 19.07 5.11 2.85
C ILE A 243 20.37 4.94 2.03
N GLU A 244 21.48 4.57 2.65
CA GLU A 244 22.73 4.32 1.93
C GLU A 244 22.64 3.13 0.98
N LEU A 245 21.94 2.04 1.35
CA LEU A 245 21.68 0.92 0.45
C LEU A 245 20.80 1.33 -0.74
N VAL A 246 19.77 2.17 -0.52
CA VAL A 246 18.93 2.70 -1.60
C VAL A 246 19.76 3.50 -2.60
N LYS A 247 20.70 4.34 -2.14
CA LYS A 247 21.63 5.10 -2.99
C LYS A 247 22.58 4.17 -3.74
N THR A 248 23.26 3.25 -3.01
CA THR A 248 24.27 2.34 -3.55
C THR A 248 23.70 1.42 -4.63
N HIS A 249 22.49 0.92 -4.44
CA HIS A 249 21.82 0.02 -5.38
C HIS A 249 20.88 0.74 -6.35
N HIS A 250 20.89 2.08 -6.39
CA HIS A 250 20.07 2.89 -7.29
C HIS A 250 18.57 2.55 -7.24
N LEU A 251 18.03 2.37 -6.03
CA LEU A 251 16.59 2.21 -5.88
C LEU A 251 15.89 3.57 -6.10
N ALA A 252 14.71 3.50 -6.65
CA ALA A 252 13.94 4.67 -7.06
C ALA A 252 13.26 5.41 -5.89
N GLY A 253 13.09 4.76 -4.71
CA GLY A 253 12.42 5.40 -3.59
C GLY A 253 12.20 4.52 -2.36
N ILE A 254 11.56 5.10 -1.36
CA ILE A 254 11.25 4.44 -0.07
C ILE A 254 9.76 4.57 0.23
N VAL A 255 9.11 3.46 0.64
CA VAL A 255 7.73 3.47 1.17
C VAL A 255 7.78 3.52 2.70
N ALA A 256 7.38 4.63 3.27
CA ALA A 256 7.42 4.88 4.71
C ALA A 256 6.00 5.16 5.26
N THR A 257 5.35 4.20 5.99
CA THR A 257 5.92 2.97 6.55
C THR A 257 4.97 1.77 6.43
N ASN A 258 5.47 0.56 6.78
CA ASN A 258 4.64 -0.60 7.06
C ASN A 258 3.94 -0.44 8.43
N THR A 259 3.41 -1.53 8.99
CA THR A 259 2.74 -1.59 10.29
C THR A 259 3.73 -1.71 11.45
N SER A 260 3.32 -1.26 12.64
CA SER A 260 4.11 -1.30 13.88
C SER A 260 3.77 -2.51 14.75
N THR A 261 4.72 -3.01 15.51
CA THR A 261 4.48 -3.97 16.61
C THR A 261 4.21 -3.28 17.94
N GLN A 262 4.37 -1.97 18.02
CA GLN A 262 4.11 -1.19 19.22
C GLN A 262 2.62 -1.11 19.51
N ARG A 263 2.24 -1.09 20.81
CA ARG A 263 0.85 -1.12 21.29
C ARG A 263 0.53 0.02 22.27
N GLN A 264 1.49 0.92 22.53
CA GLN A 264 1.32 1.99 23.50
C GLN A 264 0.23 2.96 23.10
N GLY A 265 -0.51 3.47 24.06
CA GLY A 265 -1.52 4.51 23.87
C GLY A 265 -2.84 4.04 23.26
N LEU A 266 -3.06 2.73 23.07
CA LEU A 266 -4.33 2.21 22.59
C LEU A 266 -5.42 2.32 23.66
N LYS A 267 -6.61 2.77 23.24
CA LYS A 267 -7.83 2.80 24.08
C LYS A 267 -8.44 1.41 24.23
N THR A 268 -8.38 0.60 23.15
CA THR A 268 -8.82 -0.79 23.18
C THR A 268 -7.89 -1.62 24.04
N GLN A 269 -8.42 -2.28 25.07
CA GLN A 269 -7.64 -3.10 26.00
C GLN A 269 -7.73 -4.59 25.66
N ILE A 270 -8.91 -5.06 25.29
CA ILE A 270 -9.19 -6.48 25.00
C ILE A 270 -9.74 -6.61 23.58
N LEU A 271 -9.27 -7.59 22.83
CA LEU A 271 -9.85 -7.95 21.53
C LEU A 271 -11.04 -8.89 21.71
N PRO A 272 -12.26 -8.48 21.33
CA PRO A 272 -13.44 -9.33 21.52
C PRO A 272 -13.37 -10.68 20.80
N GLN A 273 -12.63 -10.76 19.67
CA GLN A 273 -12.53 -11.97 18.86
C GLN A 273 -11.62 -13.07 19.48
N THR A 274 -10.66 -12.68 20.31
CA THR A 274 -9.71 -13.61 20.92
C THR A 274 -9.80 -13.65 22.44
N GLY A 275 -10.41 -12.62 23.06
CA GLY A 275 -10.42 -12.43 24.51
C GLY A 275 -9.06 -12.01 25.09
N ASN A 276 -8.04 -11.81 24.24
CA ASN A 276 -6.70 -11.45 24.67
C ASN A 276 -6.55 -9.94 24.88
N PRO A 277 -5.65 -9.51 25.79
CA PRO A 277 -5.18 -8.15 25.84
C PRO A 277 -4.58 -7.74 24.48
N VAL A 278 -4.89 -6.53 24.03
CA VAL A 278 -4.36 -6.00 22.75
C VAL A 278 -2.84 -5.96 22.72
N THR A 279 -2.21 -5.79 23.89
CA THR A 279 -0.75 -5.76 24.05
C THR A 279 -0.10 -7.15 23.85
N ALA A 280 -0.84 -8.23 24.09
CA ALA A 280 -0.39 -9.61 23.87
C ALA A 280 -0.72 -10.13 22.47
N GLU A 281 -1.52 -9.39 21.68
CA GLU A 281 -1.95 -9.85 20.38
C GLU A 281 -0.85 -9.63 19.32
N ALA A 282 -0.45 -10.74 18.67
CA ALA A 282 0.54 -10.70 17.59
C ALA A 282 0.00 -9.98 16.33
N GLY A 283 0.91 -9.40 15.57
CA GLY A 283 0.59 -8.76 14.30
C GLY A 283 1.06 -7.31 14.18
N GLY A 284 0.80 -6.71 13.04
CA GLY A 284 1.12 -5.31 12.75
C GLY A 284 -0.06 -4.38 13.02
N LEU A 285 0.17 -3.29 13.73
CA LEU A 285 -0.77 -2.21 13.99
C LEU A 285 -0.67 -1.15 12.90
N SER A 286 -1.81 -0.74 12.37
CA SER A 286 -1.95 0.35 11.39
C SER A 286 -3.04 1.33 11.80
N GLY A 287 -3.11 2.47 11.13
CA GLY A 287 -4.11 3.51 11.37
C GLY A 287 -3.60 4.65 12.21
N GLN A 288 -4.51 5.33 12.92
CA GLN A 288 -4.20 6.56 13.66
C GLN A 288 -3.01 6.43 14.63
N PRO A 289 -2.82 5.33 15.37
CA PRO A 289 -1.72 5.23 16.33
C PRO A 289 -0.32 5.34 15.73
N ILE A 290 -0.13 4.99 14.44
CA ILE A 290 1.19 5.08 13.79
C ILE A 290 1.40 6.39 13.01
N ARG A 291 0.42 7.32 13.01
CA ARG A 291 0.47 8.55 12.21
C ARG A 291 1.70 9.39 12.50
N ALA A 292 1.91 9.75 13.76
CA ALA A 292 3.03 10.61 14.17
C ALA A 292 4.38 9.98 13.81
N ARG A 293 4.58 8.71 14.19
CA ARG A 293 5.83 7.99 13.90
C ARG A 293 6.11 7.87 12.41
N SER A 294 5.10 7.55 11.59
CA SER A 294 5.26 7.52 10.14
C SER A 294 5.66 8.89 9.57
N THR A 295 5.07 9.98 10.08
CA THR A 295 5.42 11.35 9.66
C THR A 295 6.87 11.71 10.07
N GLU A 296 7.30 11.33 11.28
CA GLU A 296 8.69 11.52 11.72
C GLU A 296 9.69 10.78 10.84
N VAL A 297 9.38 9.52 10.47
CA VAL A 297 10.23 8.71 9.57
C VAL A 297 10.33 9.37 8.19
N ILE A 298 9.22 9.83 7.62
CA ILE A 298 9.21 10.55 6.34
C ILE A 298 10.10 11.79 6.41
N ARG A 299 9.94 12.61 7.46
CA ARG A 299 10.74 13.83 7.65
C ARG A 299 12.23 13.53 7.81
N TYR A 300 12.56 12.49 8.55
CA TYR A 300 13.95 12.05 8.72
C TYR A 300 14.58 11.64 7.38
N ILE A 301 13.89 10.78 6.60
CA ILE A 301 14.38 10.35 5.28
C ILE A 301 14.57 11.57 4.37
N TYR A 302 13.57 12.46 4.30
CA TYR A 302 13.65 13.68 3.48
C TYR A 302 14.85 14.55 3.85
N GLN A 303 15.12 14.75 5.14
CA GLN A 303 16.26 15.53 5.63
C GLN A 303 17.59 14.86 5.31
N GLN A 304 17.73 13.54 5.51
CA GLN A 304 18.96 12.78 5.22
C GLN A 304 19.28 12.69 3.72
N THR A 305 18.26 12.77 2.89
CA THR A 305 18.40 12.70 1.41
C THR A 305 18.30 14.05 0.73
N GLN A 306 18.04 15.12 1.48
CA GLN A 306 17.77 16.46 0.95
C GLN A 306 16.65 16.48 -0.12
N GLY A 307 15.74 15.51 -0.03
CA GLY A 307 14.64 15.33 -0.96
C GLY A 307 15.00 14.67 -2.29
N GLU A 308 16.21 14.13 -2.43
CA GLU A 308 16.65 13.45 -3.66
C GLU A 308 15.97 12.09 -3.87
N ILE A 309 15.58 11.40 -2.77
CA ILE A 309 14.91 10.11 -2.83
C ILE A 309 13.40 10.32 -2.65
N PRO A 310 12.56 10.05 -3.67
CA PRO A 310 11.12 10.10 -3.56
C PRO A 310 10.57 9.17 -2.48
N ILE A 311 9.58 9.65 -1.71
CA ILE A 311 9.00 8.92 -0.60
C ILE A 311 7.50 8.71 -0.86
N ILE A 312 7.03 7.46 -0.76
CA ILE A 312 5.60 7.17 -0.64
C ILE A 312 5.24 7.13 0.85
N GLY A 313 4.48 8.12 1.32
CA GLY A 313 4.07 8.24 2.72
C GLY A 313 2.86 7.36 3.05
N VAL A 314 2.98 6.49 4.07
CA VAL A 314 1.91 5.57 4.49
C VAL A 314 1.79 5.55 5.99
N GLY A 315 0.56 5.60 6.52
CA GLY A 315 0.25 5.41 7.93
C GLY A 315 -0.56 6.55 8.54
N GLY A 316 -1.77 6.25 9.00
CA GLY A 316 -2.62 7.17 9.75
C GLY A 316 -3.24 8.32 8.94
N ILE A 317 -3.44 8.14 7.63
CA ILE A 317 -4.10 9.14 6.77
C ILE A 317 -5.60 8.84 6.74
N PHE A 318 -6.41 9.78 7.23
CA PHE A 318 -7.89 9.72 7.25
C PHE A 318 -8.52 10.99 6.66
N THR A 319 -7.82 12.11 6.70
CA THR A 319 -8.29 13.42 6.28
C THR A 319 -7.29 14.10 5.34
N ALA A 320 -7.69 15.23 4.76
CA ALA A 320 -6.78 16.05 3.95
C ALA A 320 -5.64 16.65 4.78
N GLU A 321 -5.90 16.96 6.04
CA GLU A 321 -4.89 17.49 6.99
C GLU A 321 -3.83 16.42 7.28
N ASP A 322 -4.23 15.14 7.48
CA ASP A 322 -3.29 14.03 7.66
C ASP A 322 -2.42 13.82 6.41
N ALA A 323 -3.03 13.93 5.24
CA ALA A 323 -2.33 13.83 3.96
C ALA A 323 -1.33 14.98 3.79
N TRP A 324 -1.77 16.20 4.09
CA TRP A 324 -0.95 17.40 4.02
C TRP A 324 0.25 17.35 4.96
N GLU A 325 0.05 16.86 6.19
CA GLU A 325 1.14 16.67 7.15
C GLU A 325 2.27 15.79 6.59
N LYS A 326 1.93 14.74 5.84
CA LYS A 326 2.94 13.87 5.23
C LYS A 326 3.62 14.50 4.02
N ILE A 327 2.88 15.25 3.19
CA ILE A 327 3.45 16.00 2.08
C ILE A 327 4.46 17.03 2.60
N THR A 328 4.09 17.81 3.61
CA THR A 328 4.99 18.80 4.22
C THR A 328 6.16 18.18 4.98
N ALA A 329 6.06 16.92 5.40
CA ALA A 329 7.17 16.15 5.93
C ALA A 329 8.15 15.66 4.86
N GLY A 330 7.77 15.70 3.55
CA GLY A 330 8.62 15.33 2.43
C GLY A 330 8.11 14.17 1.58
N ALA A 331 6.88 13.68 1.79
CA ALA A 331 6.31 12.63 0.95
C ALA A 331 5.95 13.17 -0.45
N SER A 332 6.39 12.50 -1.51
CA SER A 332 6.04 12.79 -2.90
C SER A 332 4.68 12.20 -3.29
N LEU A 333 4.37 11.03 -2.77
CA LEU A 333 3.12 10.27 -2.98
C LEU A 333 2.62 9.75 -1.64
N LEU A 334 1.34 9.39 -1.57
CA LEU A 334 0.68 8.92 -0.35
C LEU A 334 -0.08 7.62 -0.60
N GLN A 335 -0.21 6.76 0.41
CA GLN A 335 -1.04 5.55 0.31
C GLN A 335 -2.03 5.44 1.46
N LEU A 336 -3.22 4.94 1.15
CA LEU A 336 -4.29 4.64 2.10
C LEU A 336 -4.46 3.13 2.30
N TYR A 337 -4.63 2.70 3.55
CA TYR A 337 -5.11 1.38 3.93
C TYR A 337 -6.21 1.48 4.99
N THR A 338 -5.84 1.78 6.23
CA THR A 338 -6.79 1.85 7.36
C THR A 338 -7.79 3.00 7.19
N GLY A 339 -7.33 4.16 6.68
CA GLY A 339 -8.23 5.27 6.35
C GLY A 339 -9.28 4.90 5.31
N TRP A 340 -8.92 4.08 4.32
CA TRP A 340 -9.85 3.50 3.35
C TRP A 340 -10.87 2.57 4.02
N ILE A 341 -10.42 1.69 4.93
CA ILE A 341 -11.33 0.78 5.65
C ILE A 341 -12.40 1.55 6.43
N TYR A 342 -12.02 2.61 7.16
CA TYR A 342 -12.97 3.36 7.99
C TYR A 342 -13.76 4.42 7.22
N GLY A 343 -13.14 5.07 6.24
CA GLY A 343 -13.75 6.14 5.44
C GLY A 343 -14.59 5.65 4.26
N GLY A 344 -14.37 4.39 3.84
CA GLY A 344 -15.03 3.81 2.68
C GLY A 344 -14.63 4.48 1.36
N PRO A 345 -15.37 4.22 0.28
CA PRO A 345 -15.00 4.68 -1.06
C PRO A 345 -15.05 6.21 -1.25
N TRP A 346 -15.61 6.94 -0.31
CA TRP A 346 -15.69 8.41 -0.36
C TRP A 346 -14.44 9.12 0.17
N VAL A 347 -13.57 8.41 0.92
CA VAL A 347 -12.44 9.04 1.61
C VAL A 347 -11.41 9.60 0.64
N VAL A 348 -11.12 8.90 -0.46
CA VAL A 348 -10.15 9.36 -1.47
C VAL A 348 -10.59 10.70 -2.04
N ARG A 349 -11.84 10.78 -2.53
CA ARG A 349 -12.42 12.01 -3.05
C ARG A 349 -12.39 13.14 -2.02
N ALA A 350 -12.76 12.88 -0.77
CA ALA A 350 -12.78 13.88 0.29
C ALA A 350 -11.39 14.45 0.58
N ILE A 351 -10.37 13.58 0.64
CA ILE A 351 -8.98 14.01 0.85
C ILE A 351 -8.49 14.85 -0.33
N LEU A 352 -8.71 14.40 -1.57
CA LEU A 352 -8.29 15.14 -2.76
C LEU A 352 -8.96 16.52 -2.86
N GLN A 353 -10.26 16.62 -2.51
CA GLN A 353 -10.97 17.91 -2.45
C GLN A 353 -10.36 18.85 -1.40
N GLY A 354 -9.94 18.34 -0.26
CA GLY A 354 -9.30 19.14 0.78
C GLY A 354 -7.86 19.55 0.44
N LEU A 355 -7.14 18.76 -0.34
CA LEU A 355 -5.77 19.05 -0.77
C LEU A 355 -5.72 20.10 -1.90
N GLY A 356 -6.72 20.17 -2.79
CA GLY A 356 -6.73 21.05 -3.96
C GLY A 356 -6.41 22.52 -3.68
N PRO A 357 -6.96 23.14 -2.62
CA PRO A 357 -6.67 24.55 -2.30
C PRO A 357 -5.25 24.80 -1.78
N VAL A 358 -4.59 23.78 -1.18
CA VAL A 358 -3.36 23.96 -0.39
C VAL A 358 -2.10 23.53 -1.15
N SER A 359 -2.25 22.68 -2.18
CA SER A 359 -1.14 21.91 -2.77
C SER A 359 -0.28 22.65 -3.80
N TYR A 360 -0.70 23.82 -4.29
CA TYR A 360 -0.10 24.45 -5.46
C TYR A 360 1.39 24.83 -5.31
N THR A 361 1.85 25.10 -4.09
CA THR A 361 3.22 25.59 -3.84
C THR A 361 4.22 24.50 -3.49
N HIS A 362 3.80 23.42 -2.86
CA HIS A 362 4.71 22.40 -2.29
C HIS A 362 4.92 21.19 -3.20
N LEU A 363 3.89 20.71 -3.90
CA LEU A 363 4.03 19.57 -4.80
C LEU A 363 4.99 19.87 -5.96
N ARG A 364 4.98 21.08 -6.51
CA ARG A 364 5.94 21.52 -7.55
C ARG A 364 7.39 21.60 -7.08
N ALA A 365 7.63 21.87 -5.80
CA ALA A 365 9.00 21.90 -5.27
C ALA A 365 9.64 20.49 -5.24
N HIS A 366 8.84 19.43 -5.18
CA HIS A 366 9.31 18.04 -5.26
C HIS A 366 9.54 17.57 -6.71
N GLU A 367 8.77 18.08 -7.72
CA GLU A 367 8.99 17.76 -9.13
C GLU A 367 10.35 18.21 -9.65
N THR A 368 10.83 19.39 -9.21
CA THR A 368 12.11 19.96 -9.68
C THR A 368 13.33 19.24 -9.10
N LYS A 369 13.19 18.39 -8.09
CA LYS A 369 14.29 17.64 -7.48
C LYS A 369 14.31 16.16 -7.87
N ALA A 370 13.20 15.63 -8.41
CA ALA A 370 13.03 14.21 -8.76
C ALA A 370 13.21 13.92 -10.27
N ASN A 371 13.42 14.96 -11.07
CA ASN A 371 13.83 14.93 -12.48
C ASN A 371 15.29 15.35 -12.60
#